data_44d290c802c1bfc563b963e8de052756
#
_entry.id   44d290c802c1bfc563b963e8de052756
#
_cell.length_a   1.000
_cell.length_b   1.000
_cell.length_c   1.000
_cell.angle_alpha   90.00
_cell.angle_beta   90.00
_cell.angle_gamma   90.00
#
_symmetry.space_group_name_H-M   'P 1'
#
loop_
_entity.id
_entity.type
_entity.pdbx_description
1 polymer ?
#
loop_
_entity_poly.entity_id
_entity_poly.type
_entity_poly.pdbx_seq_one_letter_code
_entity_poly.pdbx_strand_id
1 'polypeptide(L)'
;MGARGTGGVPPTRAAGAAEFRIDLVRTQGQFILDGQRFDVENNNWLVGNDEEVLVIDAAHEAGPIIEAIDDRRVVAIVCTHGHNDHINAALDVHGFVGRVPIALHDDDRMLWNQIYVARGPDLPLKDGQTFEVGGATLGVFHTPGHSPGGVCLYLESEGVLFSGDTLFKGGPGATGRSFSDFPTIIDSIRTKLLTLPPEAVVHPGHGDSTTIGEEAPHLEEWIARGH
;
A
#
# COMPACT_ATOMS: atom_id res chain seq x y z
N MET A 1 -48.81 -5.67 27.06
CA MET A 1 -48.36 -6.24 25.79
C MET A 1 -46.89 -5.83 25.60
N GLY A 2 -45.97 -6.75 25.89
CA GLY A 2 -44.54 -6.46 25.86
C GLY A 2 -43.95 -6.83 24.52
N ALA A 3 -43.24 -5.89 23.90
CA ALA A 3 -42.40 -6.14 22.73
C ALA A 3 -41.06 -6.69 23.20
N ARG A 4 -40.70 -7.90 22.77
CA ARG A 4 -39.39 -8.50 23.00
C ARG A 4 -38.43 -7.99 21.95
N GLY A 5 -37.38 -7.27 22.36
CA GLY A 5 -36.28 -6.92 21.49
C GLY A 5 -35.49 -8.18 21.12
N THR A 6 -35.33 -8.41 19.83
CA THR A 6 -34.44 -9.42 19.27
C THR A 6 -33.03 -8.88 19.34
N GLY A 7 -32.27 -9.29 20.36
CA GLY A 7 -30.82 -9.09 20.39
C GLY A 7 -30.17 -9.93 19.31
N GLY A 8 -29.65 -9.28 18.27
CA GLY A 8 -28.80 -9.92 17.29
C GLY A 8 -27.48 -10.33 17.99
N VAL A 9 -27.20 -11.62 17.99
CA VAL A 9 -25.92 -12.17 18.40
C VAL A 9 -24.91 -11.78 17.30
N PRO A 10 -23.76 -11.14 17.63
CA PRO A 10 -22.72 -10.91 16.64
C PRO A 10 -22.24 -12.25 16.08
N PRO A 11 -21.84 -12.32 14.81
CA PRO A 11 -21.38 -13.57 14.21
C PRO A 11 -20.17 -14.09 15.02
N THR A 12 -20.31 -15.26 15.58
CA THR A 12 -19.22 -15.99 16.23
C THR A 12 -18.20 -16.36 15.16
N ARG A 13 -16.99 -15.77 15.26
CA ARG A 13 -15.82 -16.18 14.45
C ARG A 13 -15.63 -17.69 14.65
N ALA A 14 -15.55 -18.44 13.56
CA ALA A 14 -15.37 -19.90 13.59
C ALA A 14 -14.08 -20.23 14.38
N ALA A 15 -14.17 -21.11 15.35
CA ALA A 15 -13.01 -21.59 16.10
C ALA A 15 -12.08 -22.36 15.15
N GLY A 16 -10.87 -21.80 14.90
CA GLY A 16 -9.87 -22.38 14.02
C GLY A 16 -9.47 -21.52 12.81
N ALA A 17 -10.04 -20.34 12.62
CA ALA A 17 -9.51 -19.40 11.60
C ALA A 17 -8.16 -18.87 12.08
N ALA A 18 -7.11 -19.06 11.25
CA ALA A 18 -5.80 -18.47 11.48
C ALA A 18 -5.94 -16.96 11.75
N GLU A 19 -5.21 -16.44 12.73
CA GLU A 19 -5.30 -15.04 13.12
C GLU A 19 -4.77 -14.17 11.98
N PHE A 20 -5.58 -13.20 11.55
CA PHE A 20 -5.18 -12.23 10.53
C PHE A 20 -4.19 -11.23 11.16
N ARG A 21 -3.10 -10.94 10.44
CA ARG A 21 -2.05 -10.05 10.94
C ARG A 21 -1.52 -9.12 9.85
N ILE A 22 -0.97 -8.00 10.30
CA ILE A 22 -0.27 -7.03 9.48
C ILE A 22 1.11 -6.86 10.09
N ASP A 23 2.14 -7.26 9.34
CA ASP A 23 3.54 -7.15 9.77
C ASP A 23 4.21 -5.98 9.05
N LEU A 24 5.03 -5.21 9.75
CA LEU A 24 5.85 -4.13 9.20
C LEU A 24 7.31 -4.58 9.16
N VAL A 25 7.90 -4.51 7.97
CA VAL A 25 9.34 -4.69 7.75
C VAL A 25 9.93 -3.38 7.26
N ARG A 26 10.84 -2.77 8.02
CA ARG A 26 11.56 -1.56 7.61
C ARG A 26 12.87 -1.92 6.96
N THR A 27 13.14 -1.31 5.82
CA THR A 27 14.40 -1.45 5.08
C THR A 27 14.95 -0.07 4.74
N GLN A 28 16.28 0.04 4.63
CA GLN A 28 16.94 1.32 4.36
C GLN A 28 17.67 1.28 3.03
N GLY A 29 17.67 2.39 2.32
CA GLY A 29 18.36 2.51 1.05
C GLY A 29 18.24 3.91 0.46
N GLN A 30 18.21 4.01 -0.87
CA GLN A 30 18.18 5.30 -1.55
C GLN A 30 16.98 5.42 -2.49
N PHE A 31 16.24 6.50 -2.34
CA PHE A 31 15.35 7.02 -3.37
C PHE A 31 16.17 7.76 -4.43
N ILE A 32 15.98 7.43 -5.70
CA ILE A 32 16.73 8.00 -6.82
C ILE A 32 15.74 8.49 -7.88
N LEU A 33 15.72 9.80 -8.12
CA LEU A 33 14.88 10.42 -9.14
C LEU A 33 15.56 11.71 -9.65
N ASP A 34 15.44 12.00 -10.93
CA ASP A 34 15.99 13.21 -11.58
C ASP A 34 17.49 13.44 -11.29
N GLY A 35 18.27 12.34 -11.17
CA GLY A 35 19.70 12.39 -10.87
C GLY A 35 20.03 12.73 -9.41
N GLN A 36 19.05 12.90 -8.56
CA GLN A 36 19.20 13.13 -7.11
C GLN A 36 19.11 11.82 -6.35
N ARG A 37 19.73 11.77 -5.17
CA ARG A 37 19.73 10.60 -4.26
C ARG A 37 19.42 11.06 -2.87
N PHE A 38 18.54 10.32 -2.19
CA PHE A 38 18.10 10.59 -0.82
C PHE A 38 18.17 9.28 -0.04
N ASP A 39 18.82 9.29 1.10
CA ASP A 39 18.75 8.15 2.03
C ASP A 39 17.36 8.11 2.64
N VAL A 40 16.69 6.97 2.54
CA VAL A 40 15.31 6.76 2.98
C VAL A 40 15.15 5.43 3.72
N GLU A 41 14.15 5.37 4.59
CA GLU A 41 13.64 4.14 5.19
C GLU A 41 12.25 3.88 4.65
N ASN A 42 12.02 2.68 4.13
CA ASN A 42 10.73 2.27 3.57
C ASN A 42 10.02 1.26 4.47
N ASN A 43 8.72 1.39 4.53
CA ASN A 43 7.80 0.45 5.14
C ASN A 43 7.37 -0.59 4.08
N ASN A 44 7.74 -1.85 4.29
CA ASN A 44 7.20 -2.98 3.52
C ASN A 44 6.14 -3.65 4.39
N TRP A 45 4.91 -3.76 3.89
CA TRP A 45 3.81 -4.31 4.65
C TRP A 45 3.49 -5.73 4.20
N LEU A 46 3.39 -6.64 5.15
CA LEU A 46 3.01 -8.03 4.93
C LEU A 46 1.65 -8.28 5.57
N VAL A 47 0.66 -8.61 4.72
CA VAL A 47 -0.74 -8.65 5.12
C VAL A 47 -1.30 -10.04 4.88
N GLY A 48 -1.87 -10.68 5.89
CA GLY A 48 -2.44 -12.02 5.74
C GLY A 48 -2.64 -12.76 7.05
N ASN A 49 -2.42 -14.06 7.03
CA ASN A 49 -2.50 -14.93 8.21
C ASN A 49 -1.25 -15.83 8.29
N ASP A 50 -1.30 -16.90 9.09
CA ASP A 50 -0.18 -17.84 9.23
C ASP A 50 0.02 -18.76 8.01
N GLU A 51 -0.91 -18.78 7.04
CA GLU A 51 -0.84 -19.62 5.85
C GLU A 51 -0.53 -18.82 4.58
N GLU A 52 -1.07 -17.59 4.49
CA GLU A 52 -1.00 -16.76 3.30
C GLU A 52 -0.59 -15.33 3.62
N VAL A 53 0.17 -14.72 2.70
CA VAL A 53 0.61 -13.33 2.81
C VAL A 53 0.60 -12.61 1.47
N LEU A 54 0.14 -11.37 1.47
CA LEU A 54 0.34 -10.39 0.41
C LEU A 54 1.49 -9.46 0.83
N VAL A 55 2.48 -9.28 -0.04
CA VAL A 55 3.57 -8.34 0.18
C VAL A 55 3.22 -7.01 -0.51
N ILE A 56 3.19 -5.93 0.25
CA ILE A 56 2.95 -4.57 -0.26
C ILE A 56 4.26 -3.81 -0.18
N ASP A 57 4.78 -3.47 -1.34
CA ASP A 57 6.11 -2.98 -1.62
C ASP A 57 7.22 -3.98 -1.26
N ALA A 58 8.31 -3.91 -1.98
CA ALA A 58 9.49 -4.71 -1.71
C ALA A 58 10.72 -3.83 -1.97
N ALA A 59 11.15 -3.17 -0.92
CA ALA A 59 12.12 -2.09 -0.93
C ALA A 59 13.50 -2.54 -0.43
N HIS A 60 14.53 -2.11 -1.10
CA HIS A 60 15.95 -2.12 -0.73
C HIS A 60 16.54 -3.51 -0.49
N GLU A 61 16.12 -4.22 0.55
CA GLU A 61 16.71 -5.48 0.99
C GLU A 61 15.67 -6.61 1.02
N ALA A 62 15.84 -7.62 0.18
CA ALA A 62 14.94 -8.78 0.13
C ALA A 62 15.03 -9.65 1.40
N GLY A 63 16.20 -9.75 2.02
CA GLY A 63 16.44 -10.65 3.16
C GLY A 63 15.46 -10.47 4.31
N PRO A 64 15.31 -9.28 4.91
CA PRO A 64 14.35 -9.03 5.99
C PRO A 64 12.89 -9.30 5.61
N ILE A 65 12.52 -9.00 4.35
CA ILE A 65 11.17 -9.26 3.83
C ILE A 65 10.93 -10.77 3.75
N ILE A 66 11.88 -11.53 3.21
CA ILE A 66 11.82 -12.99 3.10
C ILE A 66 11.75 -13.63 4.48
N GLU A 67 12.55 -13.17 5.44
CA GLU A 67 12.50 -13.66 6.82
C GLU A 67 11.12 -13.43 7.45
N ALA A 68 10.51 -12.27 7.22
CA ALA A 68 9.17 -11.97 7.72
C ALA A 68 8.05 -12.73 6.99
N ILE A 69 8.23 -13.10 5.72
CA ILE A 69 7.30 -13.98 4.99
C ILE A 69 7.23 -15.35 5.67
N ASP A 70 8.39 -15.86 6.14
CA ASP A 70 8.50 -17.19 6.77
C ASP A 70 7.98 -18.30 5.84
N ASP A 71 7.28 -19.29 6.37
CA ASP A 71 6.71 -20.42 5.62
C ASP A 71 5.38 -20.10 4.91
N ARG A 72 4.90 -18.84 4.97
CA ARG A 72 3.62 -18.42 4.37
C ARG A 72 3.66 -18.46 2.84
N ARG A 73 2.56 -18.87 2.23
CA ARG A 73 2.37 -18.80 0.79
C ARG A 73 2.15 -17.33 0.37
N VAL A 74 3.03 -16.78 -0.41
CA VAL A 74 2.84 -15.43 -0.99
C VAL A 74 1.77 -15.49 -2.07
N VAL A 75 0.76 -14.61 -1.96
CA VAL A 75 -0.34 -14.49 -2.94
C VAL A 75 0.09 -13.61 -4.12
N ALA A 76 0.69 -12.47 -3.81
CA ALA A 76 1.26 -11.54 -4.79
C ALA A 76 2.27 -10.60 -4.10
N ILE A 77 3.13 -9.97 -4.90
CA ILE A 77 3.91 -8.78 -4.53
C ILE A 77 3.22 -7.60 -5.21
N VAL A 78 2.61 -6.71 -4.43
CA VAL A 78 1.91 -5.52 -4.95
C VAL A 78 2.79 -4.30 -4.72
N CYS A 79 3.21 -3.66 -5.80
CA CYS A 79 3.95 -2.41 -5.74
C CYS A 79 2.94 -1.25 -5.76
N THR A 80 2.93 -0.43 -4.72
CA THR A 80 2.03 0.73 -4.61
C THR A 80 2.27 1.73 -5.73
N HIS A 81 3.52 1.88 -6.14
CA HIS A 81 3.91 2.69 -7.28
C HIS A 81 5.32 2.30 -7.80
N GLY A 82 5.77 2.93 -8.87
CA GLY A 82 6.97 2.51 -9.60
C GLY A 82 8.29 3.16 -9.21
N HIS A 83 8.38 3.97 -8.15
CA HIS A 83 9.65 4.53 -7.70
C HIS A 83 10.61 3.42 -7.22
N ASN A 84 11.90 3.64 -7.43
CA ASN A 84 12.93 2.62 -7.21
C ASN A 84 12.91 2.06 -5.79
N ASP A 85 12.68 2.89 -4.81
CA ASP A 85 12.67 2.53 -3.39
C ASP A 85 11.41 1.78 -2.92
N HIS A 86 10.45 1.54 -3.79
CA HIS A 86 9.30 0.67 -3.52
C HIS A 86 9.36 -0.66 -4.29
N ILE A 87 10.24 -0.74 -5.31
CA ILE A 87 10.26 -1.90 -6.21
C ILE A 87 11.62 -2.61 -6.28
N ASN A 88 12.70 -1.99 -5.81
CA ASN A 88 14.07 -2.43 -6.11
C ASN A 88 14.48 -3.78 -5.49
N ALA A 89 13.72 -4.34 -4.55
CA ALA A 89 13.87 -5.72 -4.07
C ALA A 89 12.80 -6.69 -4.62
N ALA A 90 11.85 -6.21 -5.44
CA ALA A 90 10.70 -7.02 -5.88
C ALA A 90 11.11 -8.28 -6.67
N LEU A 91 12.12 -8.20 -7.54
CA LEU A 91 12.59 -9.38 -8.27
C LEU A 91 13.37 -10.36 -7.40
N ASP A 92 14.09 -9.90 -6.38
CA ASP A 92 14.85 -10.75 -5.47
C ASP A 92 13.89 -11.51 -4.54
N VAL A 93 12.88 -10.84 -3.98
CA VAL A 93 11.80 -11.49 -3.22
C VAL A 93 11.07 -12.49 -4.10
N HIS A 94 10.65 -12.09 -5.32
CA HIS A 94 10.01 -12.99 -6.27
C HIS A 94 10.85 -14.22 -6.59
N GLY A 95 12.17 -14.06 -6.76
CA GLY A 95 13.09 -15.16 -7.07
C GLY A 95 13.14 -16.20 -5.94
N PHE A 96 12.97 -15.77 -4.69
CA PHE A 96 12.96 -16.63 -3.53
C PHE A 96 11.61 -17.34 -3.32
N VAL A 97 10.50 -16.59 -3.36
CA VAL A 97 9.17 -17.14 -3.05
C VAL A 97 8.56 -17.94 -4.22
N GLY A 98 9.18 -17.90 -5.38
CA GLY A 98 8.76 -18.64 -6.56
C GLY A 98 7.80 -17.85 -7.46
N ARG A 99 6.97 -18.59 -8.23
CA ARG A 99 6.12 -18.00 -9.27
C ARG A 99 4.87 -17.34 -8.69
N VAL A 100 5.02 -16.13 -8.16
CA VAL A 100 3.92 -15.28 -7.72
C VAL A 100 3.82 -14.04 -8.62
N PRO A 101 2.64 -13.46 -8.86
CA PRO A 101 2.55 -12.24 -9.67
C PRO A 101 3.18 -11.04 -8.93
N ILE A 102 3.95 -10.24 -9.66
CA ILE A 102 4.30 -8.87 -9.27
C ILE A 102 3.28 -7.96 -9.93
N ALA A 103 2.56 -7.19 -9.14
CA ALA A 103 1.51 -6.29 -9.58
C ALA A 103 1.95 -4.83 -9.49
N LEU A 104 1.71 -4.06 -10.55
CA LEU A 104 1.98 -2.62 -10.63
C LEU A 104 0.98 -1.99 -11.60
N HIS A 105 0.56 -0.75 -11.38
CA HIS A 105 -0.28 -0.02 -12.32
C HIS A 105 0.49 0.29 -13.62
N ASP A 106 -0.15 0.15 -14.78
CA ASP A 106 0.52 0.31 -16.08
C ASP A 106 1.07 1.72 -16.29
N ASP A 107 0.46 2.74 -15.70
CA ASP A 107 0.92 4.14 -15.82
C ASP A 107 2.28 4.37 -15.12
N ASP A 108 2.73 3.46 -14.24
CA ASP A 108 4.07 3.49 -13.63
C ASP A 108 5.08 2.54 -14.31
N ARG A 109 4.68 1.91 -15.43
CA ARG A 109 5.55 1.02 -16.18
C ARG A 109 6.87 1.66 -16.59
N MET A 110 6.86 2.95 -16.91
CA MET A 110 8.08 3.65 -17.28
C MET A 110 9.05 3.84 -16.10
N LEU A 111 8.54 3.97 -14.87
CA LEU A 111 9.36 4.02 -13.65
C LEU A 111 9.99 2.65 -13.37
N TRP A 112 9.19 1.59 -13.43
CA TRP A 112 9.66 0.21 -13.33
C TRP A 112 10.80 -0.08 -14.30
N ASN A 113 10.66 0.33 -15.56
CA ASN A 113 11.65 0.09 -16.61
C ASN A 113 12.99 0.81 -16.39
N GLN A 114 13.05 1.81 -15.52
CA GLN A 114 14.32 2.46 -15.14
C GLN A 114 15.17 1.53 -14.25
N ILE A 115 14.53 0.59 -13.53
CA ILE A 115 15.19 -0.35 -12.64
C ILE A 115 15.33 -1.72 -13.29
N TYR A 116 14.27 -2.20 -13.93
CA TYR A 116 14.17 -3.54 -14.48
C TYR A 116 13.91 -3.51 -15.99
N VAL A 117 14.99 -3.51 -16.77
CA VAL A 117 14.91 -3.42 -18.24
C VAL A 117 14.42 -4.74 -18.88
N ALA A 118 14.81 -5.89 -18.32
CA ALA A 118 14.61 -7.21 -18.94
C ALA A 118 13.28 -7.87 -18.57
N ARG A 119 12.60 -7.43 -17.49
CA ARG A 119 11.37 -8.03 -17.00
C ARG A 119 10.41 -6.97 -16.49
N GLY A 120 9.17 -7.02 -16.97
CA GLY A 120 8.09 -6.20 -16.44
C GLY A 120 7.33 -6.86 -15.28
N PRO A 121 6.43 -6.11 -14.62
CA PRO A 121 5.43 -6.68 -13.72
C PRO A 121 4.53 -7.67 -14.48
N ASP A 122 3.94 -8.61 -13.74
CA ASP A 122 3.13 -9.69 -14.30
C ASP A 122 1.65 -9.33 -14.41
N LEU A 123 1.17 -8.46 -13.50
CA LEU A 123 -0.24 -8.12 -13.34
C LEU A 123 -0.45 -6.60 -13.33
N PRO A 124 -1.17 -6.01 -14.30
CA PRO A 124 -1.55 -4.61 -14.24
C PRO A 124 -2.60 -4.38 -13.15
N LEU A 125 -2.33 -3.44 -12.24
CA LEU A 125 -3.30 -2.99 -11.25
C LEU A 125 -4.36 -2.08 -11.90
N LYS A 126 -5.57 -2.14 -11.36
CA LYS A 126 -6.70 -1.30 -11.79
C LYS A 126 -7.51 -0.85 -10.59
N ASP A 127 -8.11 0.33 -10.70
CA ASP A 127 -9.08 0.83 -9.73
C ASP A 127 -10.23 -0.16 -9.52
N GLY A 128 -10.57 -0.45 -8.27
CA GLY A 128 -11.62 -1.41 -7.91
C GLY A 128 -11.23 -2.89 -8.02
N GLN A 129 -9.99 -3.22 -8.41
CA GLN A 129 -9.48 -4.59 -8.34
C GLN A 129 -9.37 -5.05 -6.89
N THR A 130 -9.44 -6.36 -6.65
CA THR A 130 -9.30 -6.93 -5.31
C THR A 130 -8.25 -8.03 -5.26
N PHE A 131 -7.67 -8.20 -4.06
CA PHE A 131 -6.82 -9.34 -3.69
C PHE A 131 -7.44 -10.06 -2.51
N GLU A 132 -7.54 -11.39 -2.62
CA GLU A 132 -7.97 -12.24 -1.52
C GLU A 132 -6.72 -12.82 -0.83
N VAL A 133 -6.60 -12.66 0.48
CA VAL A 133 -5.49 -13.20 1.27
C VAL A 133 -5.92 -13.49 2.70
N GLY A 134 -5.63 -14.68 3.20
CA GLY A 134 -5.92 -15.06 4.59
C GLY A 134 -7.38 -14.95 4.98
N GLY A 135 -8.32 -15.04 4.01
CA GLY A 135 -9.76 -14.88 4.21
C GLY A 135 -10.25 -13.42 4.27
N ALA A 136 -9.39 -12.46 3.97
CA ALA A 136 -9.75 -11.04 3.86
C ALA A 136 -9.58 -10.54 2.41
N THR A 137 -10.27 -9.44 2.09
CA THR A 137 -10.26 -8.80 0.78
C THR A 137 -9.62 -7.42 0.87
N LEU A 138 -8.58 -7.16 0.08
CA LEU A 138 -8.01 -5.82 -0.10
C LEU A 138 -8.49 -5.23 -1.42
N GLY A 139 -9.11 -4.05 -1.37
CA GLY A 139 -9.50 -3.27 -2.54
C GLY A 139 -8.39 -2.33 -3.00
N VAL A 140 -8.19 -2.23 -4.31
CA VAL A 140 -7.22 -1.31 -4.93
C VAL A 140 -7.92 0.00 -5.29
N PHE A 141 -7.36 1.13 -4.86
CA PHE A 141 -7.73 2.48 -5.28
C PHE A 141 -6.60 3.06 -6.13
N HIS A 142 -6.89 3.44 -7.36
CA HIS A 142 -5.93 4.19 -8.18
C HIS A 142 -5.90 5.64 -7.67
N THR A 143 -4.77 6.06 -7.12
CA THR A 143 -4.56 7.36 -6.46
C THR A 143 -3.36 8.08 -7.06
N PRO A 144 -3.46 8.51 -8.34
CA PRO A 144 -2.36 9.20 -9.01
C PRO A 144 -2.04 10.54 -8.36
N GLY A 145 -0.81 11.02 -8.64
CA GLY A 145 -0.36 12.36 -8.28
C GLY A 145 1.05 12.38 -7.71
N HIS A 146 1.42 11.49 -6.78
CA HIS A 146 2.83 11.26 -6.43
C HIS A 146 3.58 10.57 -7.57
N SER A 147 2.95 9.60 -8.18
CA SER A 147 3.28 9.01 -9.48
C SER A 147 2.01 8.85 -10.31
N PRO A 148 2.10 8.63 -11.63
CA PRO A 148 0.90 8.44 -12.47
C PRO A 148 0.13 7.17 -12.15
N GLY A 149 0.83 6.10 -11.75
CA GLY A 149 0.25 4.80 -11.44
C GLY A 149 0.13 4.50 -9.95
N GLY A 150 0.23 5.51 -9.08
CA GLY A 150 0.11 5.33 -7.63
C GLY A 150 -1.21 4.67 -7.24
N VAL A 151 -1.14 3.66 -6.35
CA VAL A 151 -2.33 3.00 -5.80
C VAL A 151 -2.25 2.93 -4.29
N CYS A 152 -3.42 2.92 -3.66
CA CYS A 152 -3.60 2.53 -2.26
C CYS A 152 -4.34 1.19 -2.20
N LEU A 153 -4.13 0.43 -1.13
CA LEU A 153 -4.88 -0.80 -0.86
C LEU A 153 -5.69 -0.62 0.43
N TYR A 154 -6.99 -0.91 0.38
CA TYR A 154 -7.87 -0.78 1.54
C TYR A 154 -8.36 -2.16 2.00
N LEU A 155 -8.08 -2.47 3.25
CA LEU A 155 -8.55 -3.64 3.97
C LEU A 155 -9.74 -3.24 4.83
N GLU A 156 -10.95 -3.32 4.27
CA GLU A 156 -12.18 -2.82 4.89
C GLU A 156 -12.49 -3.54 6.21
N SER A 157 -12.26 -4.86 6.28
CA SER A 157 -12.57 -5.66 7.48
C SER A 157 -11.81 -5.22 8.73
N GLU A 158 -10.61 -4.67 8.55
CA GLU A 158 -9.74 -4.19 9.64
C GLU A 158 -9.71 -2.66 9.73
N GLY A 159 -10.33 -1.94 8.76
CA GLY A 159 -10.29 -0.49 8.69
C GLY A 159 -8.88 0.06 8.44
N VAL A 160 -8.09 -0.59 7.56
CA VAL A 160 -6.69 -0.25 7.31
C VAL A 160 -6.47 0.11 5.85
N LEU A 161 -5.81 1.23 5.62
CA LEU A 161 -5.39 1.73 4.30
C LEU A 161 -3.86 1.69 4.20
N PHE A 162 -3.32 0.98 3.23
CA PHE A 162 -1.93 1.05 2.82
C PHE A 162 -1.83 2.10 1.72
N SER A 163 -1.30 3.27 2.06
CA SER A 163 -1.37 4.45 1.18
C SER A 163 -0.20 4.59 0.22
N GLY A 164 0.83 3.74 0.32
CA GLY A 164 2.09 4.02 -0.37
C GLY A 164 2.52 5.46 -0.10
N ASP A 165 2.83 6.19 -1.15
CA ASP A 165 3.26 7.59 -1.05
C ASP A 165 2.15 8.60 -1.42
N THR A 166 0.86 8.20 -1.27
CA THR A 166 -0.26 9.10 -1.53
C THR A 166 -0.56 9.99 -0.31
N LEU A 167 -0.68 9.41 0.89
CA LEU A 167 -1.02 10.12 2.13
C LEU A 167 -0.13 9.65 3.28
N PHE A 168 0.50 10.61 3.94
CA PHE A 168 1.35 10.43 5.11
C PHE A 168 0.75 11.11 6.34
N LYS A 169 1.32 10.82 7.50
CA LYS A 169 1.10 11.63 8.68
C LYS A 169 1.60 13.05 8.44
N GLY A 170 0.65 14.00 8.41
CA GLY A 170 0.92 15.41 8.20
C GLY A 170 0.79 15.90 6.76
N GLY A 171 0.38 15.05 5.81
CA GLY A 171 0.05 15.56 4.48
C GLY A 171 0.22 14.61 3.29
N PRO A 172 0.02 15.14 2.09
CA PRO A 172 0.18 14.40 0.85
C PRO A 172 1.64 14.02 0.59
N GLY A 173 1.84 13.00 -0.22
CA GLY A 173 3.14 12.64 -0.76
C GLY A 173 3.76 13.76 -1.57
N ALA A 174 5.10 13.77 -1.61
CA ALA A 174 5.86 14.81 -2.31
C ALA A 174 5.50 14.86 -3.79
N THR A 175 5.35 16.09 -4.29
CA THR A 175 5.18 16.41 -5.71
C THR A 175 6.22 17.44 -6.14
N GLY A 176 6.17 17.91 -7.40
CA GLY A 176 7.13 18.87 -7.94
C GLY A 176 8.39 18.23 -8.52
N ARG A 177 8.41 16.90 -8.68
CA ARG A 177 9.41 16.13 -9.41
C ARG A 177 8.81 15.54 -10.67
N SER A 178 9.65 14.91 -11.51
CA SER A 178 9.19 14.22 -12.72
C SER A 178 8.07 13.23 -12.41
N PHE A 179 7.04 13.24 -13.26
CA PHE A 179 5.87 12.37 -13.21
C PHE A 179 4.89 12.65 -12.08
N SER A 180 5.12 13.66 -11.21
CA SER A 180 4.19 14.01 -10.14
C SER A 180 3.36 15.25 -10.45
N ASP A 181 2.16 15.35 -9.83
CA ASP A 181 1.22 16.46 -10.01
C ASP A 181 0.44 16.72 -8.72
N PHE A 182 0.61 17.92 -8.14
CA PHE A 182 -0.01 18.27 -6.87
C PHE A 182 -1.55 18.37 -6.94
N PRO A 183 -2.17 19.03 -7.94
CA PRO A 183 -3.62 19.01 -8.06
C PRO A 183 -4.21 17.60 -8.12
N THR A 184 -3.55 16.69 -8.83
CA THR A 184 -4.00 15.31 -8.99
C THR A 184 -3.91 14.52 -7.68
N ILE A 185 -2.82 14.65 -6.89
CA ILE A 185 -2.73 13.93 -5.61
C ILE A 185 -3.78 14.44 -4.62
N ILE A 186 -4.04 15.74 -4.58
CA ILE A 186 -5.09 16.33 -3.76
C ILE A 186 -6.48 15.81 -4.16
N ASP A 187 -6.76 15.70 -5.46
CA ASP A 187 -8.02 15.13 -5.92
C ASP A 187 -8.16 13.66 -5.54
N SER A 188 -7.10 12.86 -5.71
CA SER A 188 -7.05 11.45 -5.28
C SER A 188 -7.33 11.31 -3.78
N ILE A 189 -6.67 12.10 -2.94
CA ILE A 189 -6.88 12.08 -1.48
C ILE A 189 -8.31 12.49 -1.15
N ARG A 190 -8.79 13.62 -1.68
CA ARG A 190 -10.13 14.15 -1.40
C ARG A 190 -11.24 13.18 -1.78
N THR A 191 -11.17 12.62 -3.00
CA THR A 191 -12.28 11.87 -3.58
C THR A 191 -12.29 10.39 -3.20
N LYS A 192 -11.13 9.83 -2.83
CA LYS A 192 -11.01 8.40 -2.52
C LYS A 192 -10.66 8.13 -1.07
N LEU A 193 -9.67 8.84 -0.49
CA LEU A 193 -9.18 8.48 0.83
C LEU A 193 -9.97 9.15 1.95
N LEU A 194 -10.28 10.45 1.84
CA LEU A 194 -11.04 11.17 2.87
C LEU A 194 -12.53 10.82 2.90
N THR A 195 -12.98 9.93 2.02
CA THR A 195 -14.32 9.32 2.06
C THR A 195 -14.39 8.07 2.93
N LEU A 196 -13.24 7.54 3.36
CA LEU A 196 -13.15 6.41 4.27
C LEU A 196 -13.53 6.81 5.69
N PRO A 197 -13.87 5.83 6.56
CA PRO A 197 -14.18 6.09 7.96
C PRO A 197 -13.04 6.84 8.66
N PRO A 198 -13.33 7.81 9.54
CA PRO A 198 -12.30 8.60 10.22
C PRO A 198 -11.33 7.76 11.07
N GLU A 199 -11.80 6.63 11.60
CA GLU A 199 -11.02 5.68 12.37
C GLU A 199 -10.10 4.78 11.52
N ALA A 200 -10.24 4.82 10.18
CA ALA A 200 -9.39 4.02 9.32
C ALA A 200 -7.92 4.41 9.50
N VAL A 201 -7.10 3.41 9.82
CA VAL A 201 -5.65 3.58 10.02
C VAL A 201 -4.97 3.64 8.68
N VAL A 202 -4.07 4.62 8.51
CA VAL A 202 -3.28 4.82 7.30
C VAL A 202 -1.85 4.35 7.54
N HIS A 203 -1.42 3.36 6.77
CA HIS A 203 -0.06 2.81 6.76
C HIS A 203 0.66 3.28 5.49
N PRO A 204 1.56 4.28 5.59
CA PRO A 204 2.27 4.83 4.44
C PRO A 204 3.48 4.00 4.04
N GLY A 205 4.07 4.34 2.87
CA GLY A 205 5.33 3.78 2.39
C GLY A 205 6.56 4.20 3.19
N HIS A 206 6.47 5.31 3.93
CA HIS A 206 7.53 5.82 4.81
C HIS A 206 6.96 6.39 6.11
N GLY A 207 7.77 6.37 7.17
CA GLY A 207 7.45 7.02 8.44
C GLY A 207 6.32 6.35 9.22
N ASP A 208 5.66 7.14 10.06
CA ASP A 208 4.66 6.66 11.01
C ASP A 208 3.27 6.57 10.39
N SER A 209 2.46 5.66 10.92
CA SER A 209 1.03 5.57 10.63
C SER A 209 0.25 6.76 11.20
N THR A 210 -0.92 7.02 10.60
CA THR A 210 -1.89 8.03 11.02
C THR A 210 -3.31 7.48 10.86
N THR A 211 -4.33 8.33 10.91
CA THR A 211 -5.72 7.98 10.61
C THR A 211 -6.34 8.97 9.63
N ILE A 212 -7.38 8.55 8.93
CA ILE A 212 -8.13 9.45 8.06
C ILE A 212 -8.67 10.66 8.84
N GLY A 213 -9.14 10.44 10.06
CA GLY A 213 -9.68 11.50 10.91
C GLY A 213 -8.64 12.52 11.39
N GLU A 214 -7.37 12.10 11.57
CA GLU A 214 -6.28 13.03 11.88
C GLU A 214 -5.89 13.89 10.69
N GLU A 215 -5.92 13.36 9.48
CA GLU A 215 -5.44 14.04 8.27
C GLU A 215 -6.53 14.88 7.57
N ALA A 216 -7.78 14.42 7.55
CA ALA A 216 -8.87 15.06 6.84
C ALA A 216 -9.07 16.57 7.15
N PRO A 217 -8.92 17.05 8.41
CA PRO A 217 -9.09 18.46 8.72
C PRO A 217 -8.06 19.39 8.05
N HIS A 218 -6.92 18.84 7.60
CA HIS A 218 -5.79 19.61 7.07
C HIS A 218 -5.82 19.81 5.55
N LEU A 219 -6.81 19.26 4.84
CA LEU A 219 -6.88 19.31 3.37
C LEU A 219 -6.76 20.72 2.81
N GLU A 220 -7.50 21.69 3.36
CA GLU A 220 -7.47 23.08 2.87
C GLU A 220 -6.13 23.78 3.17
N GLU A 221 -5.47 23.39 4.26
CA GLU A 221 -4.13 23.86 4.58
C GLU A 221 -3.10 23.36 3.56
N TRP A 222 -3.16 22.08 3.17
CA TRP A 222 -2.29 21.52 2.14
C TRP A 222 -2.49 22.20 0.78
N ILE A 223 -3.76 22.45 0.40
CA ILE A 223 -4.09 23.15 -0.84
C ILE A 223 -3.53 24.58 -0.82
N ALA A 224 -3.69 25.31 0.29
CA ALA A 224 -3.17 26.65 0.43
C ALA A 224 -1.63 26.71 0.41
N ARG A 225 -0.96 25.68 0.94
CA ARG A 225 0.51 25.56 0.92
C ARG A 225 1.03 25.21 -0.48
N GLY A 226 0.31 24.42 -1.27
CA GLY A 226 0.62 24.10 -2.66
C GLY A 226 1.68 23.01 -2.85
N HIS A 227 2.00 22.27 -1.80
CA HIS A 227 2.96 21.15 -1.81
C HIS A 227 2.74 20.21 -0.61
#